data_f3f367ecfdae32929964ed6f49af247f
#
_entry.id   f3f367ecfdae32929964ed6f49af247f
#
_cell.length_a   1.000
_cell.length_b   1.000
_cell.length_c   1.000
_cell.angle_alpha   90.00
_cell.angle_beta   90.00
_cell.angle_gamma   90.00
#
_symmetry.space_group_name_H-M   'P 1'
#
loop_
_entity.id
_entity.type
_entity.pdbx_description
1 polymer ?
#
loop_
_entity_poly.entity_id
_entity_poly.type
_entity_poly.pdbx_seq_one_letter_code
_entity_poly.pdbx_strand_id
1 'polypeptide(L)'
;MKLQWIKLIGLILGLMAGAIIVPYFIPSIDLHLTERLQSPSLTYLFGTDWLGRDVFLRSVQALACSVRVGLSSALFTGLFALFLAVLGNSSHGLYQTVRWAIDTFLALPHILLLILLTLCFGSDANAIIWAVTLSHWPRLTQLLLQEMKTIGRSRYVLHAEQFGSSRFMALCKHGFPYISAQWVIGLILLFPHILMHIAALTFLGFGLEPSQPTLGGMLSESNRYLMLGYWWLGLLPGVLLILIVLILAKAGRAMTQQVTHYAND
;
A
#
# COMPACT_ATOMS: atom_id res chain seq x y z
N MET A 1 22.73 -6.70 12.67
CA MET A 1 21.76 -7.19 11.70
C MET A 1 20.36 -7.37 12.29
N LYS A 2 20.12 -8.23 13.27
CA LYS A 2 18.81 -8.34 13.98
C LYS A 2 18.24 -6.98 14.42
N LEU A 3 19.09 -6.04 14.81
CA LEU A 3 18.72 -4.71 15.30
C LEU A 3 18.10 -3.81 14.21
N GLN A 4 18.51 -3.95 12.95
CA GLN A 4 17.94 -3.15 11.84
C GLN A 4 16.54 -3.66 11.44
N TRP A 5 16.33 -4.98 11.47
CA TRP A 5 15.01 -5.58 11.28
C TRP A 5 14.02 -5.14 12.36
N ILE A 6 14.47 -5.14 13.61
CA ILE A 6 13.67 -4.69 14.75
C ILE A 6 13.30 -3.21 14.58
N LYS A 7 14.24 -2.35 14.17
CA LYS A 7 13.97 -0.94 13.92
C LYS A 7 12.99 -0.71 12.77
N LEU A 8 13.10 -1.50 11.71
CA LEU A 8 12.26 -1.36 10.52
C LEU A 8 10.84 -1.89 10.75
N ILE A 9 10.73 -3.06 11.37
CA ILE A 9 9.44 -3.60 11.81
C ILE A 9 8.82 -2.64 12.83
N GLY A 10 9.62 -2.11 13.76
CA GLY A 10 9.18 -1.09 14.71
C GLY A 10 8.67 0.18 14.03
N LEU A 11 9.32 0.64 12.95
CA LEU A 11 8.87 1.80 12.17
C LEU A 11 7.51 1.52 11.50
N ILE A 12 7.37 0.37 10.84
CA ILE A 12 6.11 -0.02 10.18
C ILE A 12 4.99 -0.18 11.22
N LEU A 13 5.26 -0.91 12.30
CA LEU A 13 4.30 -1.07 13.38
C LEU A 13 3.96 0.27 14.06
N GLY A 14 4.94 1.15 14.20
CA GLY A 14 4.75 2.50 14.73
C GLY A 14 3.87 3.36 13.82
N LEU A 15 4.09 3.32 12.51
CA LEU A 15 3.24 4.00 11.54
C LEU A 15 1.82 3.42 11.53
N MET A 16 1.68 2.10 11.63
CA MET A 16 0.39 1.42 11.71
C MET A 16 -0.35 1.79 13.01
N ALA A 17 0.33 1.68 14.14
CA ALA A 17 -0.23 2.06 15.43
C ALA A 17 -0.60 3.55 15.44
N GLY A 18 0.27 4.42 14.93
CA GLY A 18 0.00 5.83 14.76
C GLY A 18 -1.25 6.10 13.92
N ALA A 19 -1.39 5.44 12.77
CA ALA A 19 -2.56 5.58 11.90
C ALA A 19 -3.88 5.13 12.58
N ILE A 20 -3.80 4.17 13.50
CA ILE A 20 -4.97 3.69 14.25
C ILE A 20 -5.26 4.60 15.45
N ILE A 21 -4.22 5.00 16.17
CA ILE A 21 -4.32 5.68 17.46
C ILE A 21 -4.54 7.19 17.32
N VAL A 22 -3.83 7.82 16.37
CA VAL A 22 -3.86 9.27 16.14
C VAL A 22 -5.28 9.85 16.00
N PRO A 23 -6.23 9.25 15.24
CA PRO A 23 -7.58 9.79 15.13
C PRO A 23 -8.36 9.88 16.43
N TYR A 24 -8.00 9.07 17.44
CA TYR A 24 -8.66 9.10 18.75
C TYR A 24 -8.18 10.25 19.64
N PHE A 25 -6.98 10.78 19.37
CA PHE A 25 -6.37 11.87 20.14
C PHE A 25 -6.48 13.23 19.46
N ILE A 26 -6.80 13.27 18.17
CA ILE A 26 -7.03 14.54 17.48
C ILE A 26 -8.46 14.98 17.77
N PRO A 27 -8.65 16.18 18.34
CA PRO A 27 -9.99 16.72 18.56
C PRO A 27 -10.75 16.84 17.22
N SER A 28 -12.07 16.87 17.32
CA SER A 28 -12.93 17.21 16.17
C SER A 28 -12.42 18.51 15.55
N ILE A 29 -12.24 18.50 14.22
CA ILE A 29 -11.77 19.70 13.54
C ILE A 29 -12.93 20.68 13.50
N ASP A 30 -12.87 21.67 14.38
CA ASP A 30 -13.89 22.68 14.48
C ASP A 30 -13.84 23.63 13.27
N LEU A 31 -14.99 24.13 12.86
CA LEU A 31 -15.13 25.05 11.76
C LEU A 31 -15.05 26.49 12.29
N HIS A 32 -13.93 27.17 11.98
CA HIS A 32 -13.72 28.56 12.36
C HIS A 32 -13.88 29.46 11.13
N LEU A 33 -15.13 29.78 10.78
CA LEU A 33 -15.45 30.54 9.57
C LEU A 33 -14.84 31.95 9.53
N THR A 34 -14.43 32.49 10.69
CA THR A 34 -13.72 33.78 10.80
C THR A 34 -12.24 33.68 10.49
N GLU A 35 -11.66 32.48 10.49
CA GLU A 35 -10.23 32.20 10.33
C GLU A 35 -9.91 31.47 9.02
N ARG A 36 -10.68 31.78 7.97
CA ARG A 36 -10.52 31.13 6.67
C ARG A 36 -9.26 31.60 5.95
N LEU A 37 -8.60 30.65 5.28
CA LEU A 37 -7.49 30.91 4.34
C LEU A 37 -6.34 31.72 4.96
N GLN A 38 -6.10 31.53 6.26
CA GLN A 38 -4.95 32.12 6.92
C GLN A 38 -3.66 31.39 6.48
N SER A 39 -2.62 32.18 6.23
CA SER A 39 -1.30 31.65 5.89
C SER A 39 -0.67 30.90 7.08
N PRO A 40 0.32 30.01 6.82
CA PRO A 40 1.08 29.35 7.88
C PRO A 40 1.61 30.33 8.92
N SER A 41 1.39 30.00 10.19
CA SER A 41 1.76 30.83 11.36
C SER A 41 2.13 29.95 12.55
N LEU A 42 2.55 30.54 13.66
CA LEU A 42 2.84 29.78 14.89
C LEU A 42 1.58 29.17 15.52
N THR A 43 0.39 29.75 15.28
CA THR A 43 -0.89 29.20 15.73
C THR A 43 -1.39 28.11 14.80
N TYR A 44 -1.23 28.28 13.48
CA TYR A 44 -1.63 27.34 12.46
C TYR A 44 -0.41 26.98 11.61
N LEU A 45 0.30 25.90 11.95
CA LEU A 45 1.57 25.51 11.34
C LEU A 45 1.48 25.36 9.80
N PHE A 46 0.37 24.83 9.29
CA PHE A 46 0.09 24.67 7.86
C PHE A 46 -0.99 25.63 7.35
N GLY A 47 -1.31 26.67 8.16
CA GLY A 47 -2.42 27.58 7.86
C GLY A 47 -3.79 26.93 8.00
N THR A 48 -4.81 27.67 7.54
CA THR A 48 -6.21 27.21 7.57
C THR A 48 -6.78 27.03 6.16
N ASP A 49 -7.77 26.16 6.03
CA ASP A 49 -8.47 25.93 4.77
C ASP A 49 -9.63 26.90 4.56
N TRP A 50 -10.40 26.68 3.50
CA TRP A 50 -11.56 27.48 3.11
C TRP A 50 -12.75 27.41 4.08
N LEU A 51 -12.72 26.48 5.03
CA LEU A 51 -13.69 26.39 6.14
C LEU A 51 -13.09 26.87 7.49
N GLY A 52 -11.84 27.35 7.47
CA GLY A 52 -11.12 27.76 8.71
C GLY A 52 -10.57 26.57 9.50
N ARG A 53 -10.50 25.38 8.92
CA ARG A 53 -9.96 24.19 9.58
C ARG A 53 -8.42 24.20 9.52
N ASP A 54 -7.79 23.77 10.59
CA ASP A 54 -6.32 23.62 10.65
C ASP A 54 -5.85 22.55 9.63
N VAL A 55 -5.05 22.99 8.66
CA VAL A 55 -4.51 22.14 7.60
C VAL A 55 -3.54 21.10 8.13
N PHE A 56 -2.79 21.38 9.22
CA PHE A 56 -1.89 20.42 9.83
C PHE A 56 -2.66 19.26 10.46
N LEU A 57 -3.62 19.56 11.33
CA LEU A 57 -4.46 18.54 11.98
C LEU A 57 -5.22 17.70 10.96
N ARG A 58 -5.77 18.36 9.94
CA ARG A 58 -6.45 17.72 8.82
C ARG A 58 -5.52 16.81 8.02
N SER A 59 -4.27 17.23 7.77
CA SER A 59 -3.27 16.42 7.09
C SER A 59 -2.88 15.17 7.89
N VAL A 60 -2.78 15.27 9.22
CA VAL A 60 -2.49 14.12 10.08
C VAL A 60 -3.65 13.11 10.07
N GLN A 61 -4.90 13.60 10.15
CA GLN A 61 -6.08 12.72 10.02
C GLN A 61 -6.16 12.07 8.63
N ALA A 62 -5.90 12.85 7.58
CA ALA A 62 -5.87 12.39 6.19
C ALA A 62 -4.80 11.32 5.96
N LEU A 63 -3.63 11.51 6.57
CA LEU A 63 -2.57 10.51 6.55
C LEU A 63 -3.00 9.22 7.24
N ALA A 64 -3.56 9.31 8.44
CA ALA A 64 -4.03 8.16 9.20
C ALA A 64 -5.11 7.38 8.42
N CYS A 65 -6.06 8.07 7.78
CA CYS A 65 -7.06 7.45 6.92
C CYS A 65 -6.42 6.75 5.72
N SER A 66 -5.52 7.43 5.00
CA SER A 66 -4.82 6.87 3.83
C SER A 66 -4.00 5.65 4.19
N VAL A 67 -3.30 5.67 5.33
CA VAL A 67 -2.50 4.51 5.82
C VAL A 67 -3.40 3.34 6.19
N ARG A 68 -4.53 3.56 6.88
CA ARG A 68 -5.48 2.48 7.20
C ARG A 68 -6.02 1.80 5.96
N VAL A 69 -6.53 2.57 5.01
CA VAL A 69 -7.08 2.05 3.75
C VAL A 69 -5.98 1.34 2.94
N GLY A 70 -4.81 1.97 2.80
CA GLY A 70 -3.69 1.41 2.06
C GLY A 70 -3.16 0.12 2.66
N LEU A 71 -3.10 0.02 4.00
CA LEU A 71 -2.63 -1.17 4.69
C LEU A 71 -3.61 -2.32 4.57
N SER A 72 -4.92 -2.04 4.76
CA SER A 72 -5.97 -3.04 4.54
C SER A 72 -5.92 -3.56 3.11
N SER A 73 -5.80 -2.66 2.12
CA SER A 73 -5.65 -3.03 0.72
C SER A 73 -4.41 -3.89 0.46
N ALA A 74 -3.26 -3.53 1.06
CA ALA A 74 -2.03 -4.30 0.91
C ALA A 74 -2.18 -5.72 1.48
N LEU A 75 -2.79 -5.85 2.66
CA LEU A 75 -3.02 -7.14 3.30
C LEU A 75 -3.93 -8.03 2.45
N PHE A 76 -5.09 -7.51 2.02
CA PHE A 76 -6.01 -8.28 1.17
C PHE A 76 -5.39 -8.63 -0.18
N THR A 77 -4.65 -7.69 -0.81
CA THR A 77 -3.88 -7.96 -2.03
C THR A 77 -2.88 -9.09 -1.82
N GLY A 78 -2.16 -9.07 -0.69
CA GLY A 78 -1.17 -10.08 -0.37
C GLY A 78 -1.78 -11.47 -0.16
N LEU A 79 -2.87 -11.54 0.58
CA LEU A 79 -3.60 -12.80 0.80
C LEU A 79 -4.15 -13.35 -0.51
N PHE A 80 -4.77 -12.50 -1.33
CA PHE A 80 -5.31 -12.89 -2.63
C PHE A 80 -4.21 -13.34 -3.60
N ALA A 81 -3.09 -12.62 -3.65
CA ALA A 81 -1.94 -12.98 -4.47
C ALA A 81 -1.30 -14.31 -4.04
N LEU A 82 -1.17 -14.55 -2.72
CA LEU A 82 -0.66 -15.81 -2.20
C LEU A 82 -1.58 -16.97 -2.54
N PHE A 83 -2.90 -16.78 -2.37
CA PHE A 83 -3.89 -17.78 -2.74
C PHE A 83 -3.78 -18.18 -4.22
N LEU A 84 -3.74 -17.18 -5.12
CA LEU A 84 -3.60 -17.42 -6.56
C LEU A 84 -2.26 -18.05 -6.93
N ALA A 85 -1.17 -17.69 -6.24
CA ALA A 85 0.15 -18.30 -6.46
C ALA A 85 0.16 -19.78 -6.06
N VAL A 86 -0.43 -20.13 -4.91
CA VAL A 86 -0.57 -21.52 -4.46
C VAL A 86 -1.45 -22.30 -5.43
N LEU A 87 -2.58 -21.72 -5.84
CA LEU A 87 -3.49 -22.32 -6.82
C LEU A 87 -2.78 -22.58 -8.16
N GLY A 88 -2.07 -21.59 -8.68
CA GLY A 88 -1.33 -21.71 -9.94
C GLY A 88 -0.15 -22.71 -9.86
N ASN A 89 0.43 -22.91 -8.67
CA ASN A 89 1.52 -23.88 -8.50
C ASN A 89 1.02 -25.33 -8.36
N SER A 90 -0.31 -25.58 -8.20
CA SER A 90 -0.85 -26.91 -7.96
C SER A 90 -0.95 -27.79 -9.22
N SER A 91 -1.18 -27.19 -10.39
CA SER A 91 -1.26 -27.92 -11.67
C SER A 91 -0.85 -27.06 -12.87
N HIS A 92 -0.44 -27.71 -13.97
CA HIS A 92 -0.05 -27.01 -15.19
C HIS A 92 -1.19 -26.18 -15.82
N GLY A 93 -2.40 -26.70 -15.82
CA GLY A 93 -3.58 -25.98 -16.34
C GLY A 93 -3.90 -24.74 -15.51
N LEU A 94 -3.90 -24.86 -14.18
CA LEU A 94 -4.13 -23.73 -13.28
C LEU A 94 -3.00 -22.67 -13.39
N TYR A 95 -1.75 -23.10 -13.57
CA TYR A 95 -0.66 -22.18 -13.85
C TYR A 95 -0.92 -21.35 -15.11
N GLN A 96 -1.33 -21.99 -16.21
CA GLN A 96 -1.64 -21.29 -17.45
C GLN A 96 -2.81 -20.30 -17.28
N THR A 97 -3.88 -20.71 -16.59
CA THR A 97 -5.04 -19.85 -16.32
C THR A 97 -4.67 -18.62 -15.48
N VAL A 98 -3.95 -18.83 -14.38
CA VAL A 98 -3.49 -17.73 -13.52
C VAL A 98 -2.54 -16.79 -14.29
N ARG A 99 -1.63 -17.35 -15.10
CA ARG A 99 -0.73 -16.57 -15.92
C ARG A 99 -1.48 -15.75 -16.98
N TRP A 100 -2.44 -16.36 -17.66
CA TRP A 100 -3.28 -15.65 -18.63
C TRP A 100 -4.03 -14.48 -17.96
N ALA A 101 -4.59 -14.71 -16.77
CA ALA A 101 -5.24 -13.66 -16.00
C ALA A 101 -4.25 -12.54 -15.61
N ILE A 102 -3.03 -12.87 -15.15
CA ILE A 102 -1.98 -11.89 -14.85
C ILE A 102 -1.68 -11.05 -16.09
N ASP A 103 -1.41 -11.69 -17.23
CA ASP A 103 -1.04 -11.01 -18.47
C ASP A 103 -2.17 -10.08 -18.95
N THR A 104 -3.44 -10.51 -18.82
CA THR A 104 -4.62 -9.69 -19.15
C THR A 104 -4.72 -8.44 -18.27
N PHE A 105 -4.58 -8.58 -16.94
CA PHE A 105 -4.65 -7.44 -16.02
C PHE A 105 -3.49 -6.47 -16.19
N LEU A 106 -2.28 -6.97 -16.48
CA LEU A 106 -1.09 -6.13 -16.69
C LEU A 106 -1.09 -5.43 -18.06
N ALA A 107 -1.86 -5.91 -19.04
CA ALA A 107 -2.05 -5.24 -20.32
C ALA A 107 -2.89 -3.97 -20.22
N LEU A 108 -3.72 -3.84 -19.19
CA LEU A 108 -4.56 -2.66 -18.97
C LEU A 108 -3.77 -1.53 -18.30
N PRO A 109 -3.98 -0.27 -18.70
CA PRO A 109 -3.42 0.88 -17.98
C PRO A 109 -3.93 0.89 -16.54
N HIS A 110 -3.01 0.76 -15.56
CA HIS A 110 -3.34 0.49 -14.16
C HIS A 110 -4.30 1.51 -13.53
N ILE A 111 -4.11 2.82 -13.82
CA ILE A 111 -5.00 3.87 -13.31
C ILE A 111 -6.41 3.74 -13.89
N LEU A 112 -6.54 3.38 -15.18
CA LEU A 112 -7.85 3.18 -15.80
C LEU A 112 -8.58 1.99 -15.17
N LEU A 113 -7.86 0.89 -14.91
CA LEU A 113 -8.41 -0.26 -14.20
C LEU A 113 -8.91 0.11 -12.81
N LEU A 114 -8.12 0.90 -12.06
CA LEU A 114 -8.51 1.38 -10.73
C LEU A 114 -9.78 2.23 -10.77
N ILE A 115 -9.86 3.18 -11.69
CA ILE A 115 -11.05 4.04 -11.87
C ILE A 115 -12.26 3.17 -12.22
N LEU A 116 -12.11 2.23 -13.14
CA LEU A 116 -13.20 1.36 -13.52
C LEU A 116 -13.71 0.53 -12.33
N LEU A 117 -12.81 -0.06 -11.56
CA LEU A 117 -13.17 -0.86 -10.39
C LEU A 117 -13.84 -0.01 -9.31
N THR A 118 -13.36 1.21 -9.05
CA THR A 118 -14.03 2.10 -8.09
C THR A 118 -15.42 2.56 -8.57
N LEU A 119 -15.61 2.80 -9.84
CA LEU A 119 -16.93 3.08 -10.38
C LEU A 119 -17.90 1.90 -10.23
N CYS A 120 -17.39 0.66 -10.31
CA CYS A 120 -18.21 -0.54 -10.11
C CYS A 120 -18.55 -0.80 -8.64
N PHE A 121 -17.61 -0.56 -7.72
CA PHE A 121 -17.79 -0.88 -6.30
C PHE A 121 -18.31 0.28 -5.46
N GLY A 122 -18.12 1.52 -5.90
CA GLY A 122 -18.46 2.73 -5.16
C GLY A 122 -17.26 3.47 -4.59
N SER A 123 -17.51 4.52 -3.79
CA SER A 123 -16.51 5.45 -3.26
C SER A 123 -16.32 5.35 -1.73
N ASP A 124 -16.88 4.35 -1.09
CA ASP A 124 -16.62 4.08 0.32
C ASP A 124 -15.26 3.39 0.54
N ALA A 125 -14.79 3.37 1.79
CA ALA A 125 -13.47 2.82 2.11
C ALA A 125 -13.35 1.35 1.73
N ASN A 126 -14.41 0.55 1.88
CA ASN A 126 -14.40 -0.87 1.53
C ASN A 126 -14.32 -1.07 0.02
N ALA A 127 -15.07 -0.28 -0.75
CA ALA A 127 -15.03 -0.31 -2.21
C ALA A 127 -13.63 -0.03 -2.75
N ILE A 128 -12.95 0.98 -2.19
CA ILE A 128 -11.56 1.31 -2.56
C ILE A 128 -10.60 0.19 -2.16
N ILE A 129 -10.74 -0.41 -0.98
CA ILE A 129 -9.93 -1.55 -0.56
C ILE A 129 -10.05 -2.69 -1.58
N TRP A 130 -11.26 -3.03 -2.02
CA TRP A 130 -11.47 -4.08 -3.02
C TRP A 130 -10.97 -3.71 -4.40
N ALA A 131 -11.21 -2.47 -4.86
CA ALA A 131 -10.70 -1.99 -6.14
C ALA A 131 -9.17 -2.07 -6.21
N VAL A 132 -8.49 -1.62 -5.15
CA VAL A 132 -7.03 -1.69 -5.02
C VAL A 132 -6.56 -3.14 -4.94
N THR A 133 -7.23 -3.98 -4.16
CA THR A 133 -6.91 -5.41 -4.05
C THR A 133 -6.95 -6.09 -5.42
N LEU A 134 -8.04 -5.90 -6.15
CA LEU A 134 -8.25 -6.52 -7.47
C LEU A 134 -7.38 -5.93 -8.58
N SER A 135 -6.78 -4.76 -8.40
CA SER A 135 -5.87 -4.18 -9.39
C SER A 135 -4.39 -4.54 -9.14
N HIS A 136 -3.98 -4.77 -7.88
CA HIS A 136 -2.56 -4.92 -7.53
C HIS A 136 -2.08 -6.36 -7.37
N TRP A 137 -2.97 -7.36 -7.28
CA TRP A 137 -2.61 -8.76 -7.09
C TRP A 137 -1.69 -9.35 -8.19
N PRO A 138 -1.75 -8.95 -9.50
CA PRO A 138 -1.03 -9.66 -10.55
C PRO A 138 0.49 -9.64 -10.35
N ARG A 139 1.07 -8.48 -10.02
CA ARG A 139 2.52 -8.33 -9.82
C ARG A 139 3.04 -9.19 -8.68
N LEU A 140 2.32 -9.19 -7.56
CA LEU A 140 2.74 -9.98 -6.38
C LEU A 140 2.55 -11.48 -6.63
N THR A 141 1.44 -11.88 -7.30
CA THR A 141 1.23 -13.28 -7.69
C THR A 141 2.32 -13.78 -8.63
N GLN A 142 2.70 -12.96 -9.63
CA GLN A 142 3.76 -13.30 -10.57
C GLN A 142 5.10 -13.52 -9.85
N LEU A 143 5.45 -12.63 -8.92
CA LEU A 143 6.64 -12.77 -8.08
C LEU A 143 6.62 -14.10 -7.32
N LEU A 144 5.52 -14.37 -6.60
CA LEU A 144 5.40 -15.58 -5.78
C LEU A 144 5.42 -16.86 -6.61
N LEU A 145 4.80 -16.88 -7.81
CA LEU A 145 4.87 -18.01 -8.73
C LEU A 145 6.29 -18.29 -9.20
N GLN A 146 7.06 -17.25 -9.51
CA GLN A 146 8.46 -17.38 -9.91
C GLN A 146 9.30 -17.94 -8.75
N GLU A 147 9.12 -17.43 -7.54
CA GLU A 147 9.80 -17.92 -6.36
C GLU A 147 9.45 -19.36 -6.02
N MET A 148 8.17 -19.74 -6.04
CA MET A 148 7.72 -21.13 -5.84
C MET A 148 8.35 -22.08 -6.86
N LYS A 149 8.48 -21.64 -8.12
CA LYS A 149 9.10 -22.44 -9.18
C LYS A 149 10.61 -22.60 -8.96
N THR A 150 11.29 -21.54 -8.52
CA THR A 150 12.72 -21.56 -8.20
C THR A 150 13.01 -22.49 -7.03
N ILE A 151 12.24 -22.36 -5.94
CA ILE A 151 12.38 -23.21 -4.75
C ILE A 151 12.05 -24.67 -5.06
N GLY A 152 11.00 -24.93 -5.88
CA GLY A 152 10.64 -26.28 -6.30
C GLY A 152 11.73 -27.01 -7.09
N ARG A 153 12.75 -26.28 -7.59
CA ARG A 153 13.94 -26.81 -8.26
C ARG A 153 15.18 -26.82 -7.35
N SER A 154 15.06 -26.36 -6.12
CA SER A 154 16.17 -26.32 -5.18
C SER A 154 16.56 -27.74 -4.74
N ARG A 155 17.85 -27.92 -4.41
CA ARG A 155 18.37 -29.21 -3.95
C ARG A 155 17.65 -29.72 -2.70
N TYR A 156 17.21 -28.83 -1.82
CA TYR A 156 16.49 -29.18 -0.59
C TYR A 156 15.16 -29.86 -0.86
N VAL A 157 14.37 -29.31 -1.82
CA VAL A 157 13.07 -29.88 -2.21
C VAL A 157 13.28 -31.19 -2.97
N LEU A 158 14.22 -31.24 -3.92
CA LEU A 158 14.52 -32.44 -4.68
C LEU A 158 15.01 -33.61 -3.79
N HIS A 159 15.88 -33.33 -2.82
CA HIS A 159 16.31 -34.36 -1.85
C HIS A 159 15.13 -34.84 -0.97
N ALA A 160 14.29 -33.92 -0.49
CA ALA A 160 13.12 -34.32 0.29
C ALA A 160 12.16 -35.25 -0.51
N GLU A 161 11.98 -34.99 -1.81
CA GLU A 161 11.22 -35.87 -2.73
C GLU A 161 11.91 -37.24 -2.87
N GLN A 162 13.22 -37.28 -3.01
CA GLN A 162 14.00 -38.55 -3.07
C GLN A 162 13.87 -39.39 -1.78
N PHE A 163 13.69 -38.76 -0.63
CA PHE A 163 13.43 -39.42 0.65
C PHE A 163 11.95 -39.75 0.89
N GLY A 164 11.11 -39.69 -0.15
CA GLY A 164 9.70 -40.14 -0.08
C GLY A 164 8.69 -39.06 0.37
N SER A 165 9.12 -37.81 0.56
CA SER A 165 8.17 -36.73 0.82
C SER A 165 7.41 -36.35 -0.45
N SER A 166 6.09 -36.14 -0.34
CA SER A 166 5.35 -35.55 -1.48
C SER A 166 5.88 -34.14 -1.79
N ARG A 167 5.85 -33.76 -3.06
CA ARG A 167 6.28 -32.43 -3.51
C ARG A 167 5.60 -31.29 -2.75
N PHE A 168 4.32 -31.42 -2.47
CA PHE A 168 3.57 -30.45 -1.66
C PHE A 168 4.13 -30.35 -0.25
N MET A 169 4.39 -31.48 0.41
CA MET A 169 4.94 -31.50 1.78
C MET A 169 6.37 -30.96 1.82
N ALA A 170 7.21 -31.29 0.82
CA ALA A 170 8.57 -30.78 0.69
C ALA A 170 8.56 -29.23 0.53
N LEU A 171 7.66 -28.67 -0.31
CA LEU A 171 7.47 -27.25 -0.47
C LEU A 171 6.94 -26.58 0.80
N CYS A 172 5.95 -27.17 1.48
CA CYS A 172 5.44 -26.63 2.73
C CYS A 172 6.50 -26.60 3.84
N LYS A 173 7.29 -27.66 3.97
CA LYS A 173 8.27 -27.79 5.06
C LYS A 173 9.53 -26.99 4.81
N HIS A 174 10.03 -26.98 3.59
CA HIS A 174 11.32 -26.38 3.24
C HIS A 174 11.20 -25.11 2.40
N GLY A 175 10.14 -24.95 1.60
CA GLY A 175 9.90 -23.79 0.76
C GLY A 175 9.15 -22.66 1.45
N PHE A 176 8.20 -22.99 2.34
CA PHE A 176 7.31 -21.99 2.98
C PHE A 176 8.06 -20.88 3.73
N PRO A 177 9.10 -21.14 4.53
CA PRO A 177 9.84 -20.06 5.21
C PRO A 177 10.42 -19.04 4.24
N TYR A 178 10.88 -19.50 3.08
CA TYR A 178 11.43 -18.63 2.03
C TYR A 178 10.31 -17.86 1.29
N ILE A 179 9.24 -18.56 0.89
CA ILE A 179 8.09 -17.97 0.21
C ILE A 179 7.42 -16.91 1.11
N SER A 180 7.29 -17.18 2.41
CA SER A 180 6.71 -16.23 3.37
C SER A 180 7.57 -14.98 3.53
N ALA A 181 8.89 -15.10 3.52
CA ALA A 181 9.80 -13.97 3.53
C ALA A 181 9.62 -13.09 2.27
N GLN A 182 9.57 -13.70 1.09
CA GLN A 182 9.34 -12.99 -0.17
C GLN A 182 7.95 -12.35 -0.25
N TRP A 183 6.95 -13.01 0.30
CA TRP A 183 5.59 -12.46 0.40
C TRP A 183 5.56 -11.20 1.28
N VAL A 184 6.18 -11.23 2.46
CA VAL A 184 6.27 -10.06 3.35
C VAL A 184 7.04 -8.91 2.69
N ILE A 185 8.18 -9.21 2.04
CA ILE A 185 8.95 -8.21 1.29
C ILE A 185 8.10 -7.61 0.17
N GLY A 186 7.40 -8.45 -0.58
CA GLY A 186 6.51 -8.00 -1.64
C GLY A 186 5.41 -7.06 -1.14
N LEU A 187 4.81 -7.36 0.03
CA LEU A 187 3.83 -6.49 0.69
C LEU A 187 4.42 -5.13 1.07
N ILE A 188 5.61 -5.13 1.66
CA ILE A 188 6.27 -3.89 2.10
C ILE A 188 6.63 -3.00 0.90
N LEU A 189 7.06 -3.60 -0.20
CA LEU A 189 7.36 -2.86 -1.43
C LEU A 189 6.10 -2.38 -2.15
N LEU A 190 5.00 -3.13 -2.03
CA LEU A 190 3.72 -2.80 -2.64
C LEU A 190 3.02 -1.63 -1.92
N PHE A 191 3.18 -1.51 -0.62
CA PHE A 191 2.46 -0.55 0.21
C PHE A 191 2.65 0.92 -0.22
N PRO A 192 3.87 1.44 -0.48
CA PRO A 192 4.06 2.80 -1.00
C PRO A 192 3.36 3.03 -2.35
N HIS A 193 3.35 2.03 -3.24
CA HIS A 193 2.64 2.11 -4.52
C HIS A 193 1.13 2.21 -4.33
N ILE A 194 0.58 1.43 -3.41
CA ILE A 194 -0.84 1.49 -3.06
C ILE A 194 -1.21 2.88 -2.54
N LEU A 195 -0.42 3.45 -1.62
CA LEU A 195 -0.66 4.80 -1.10
C LEU A 195 -0.67 5.86 -2.20
N MET A 196 0.29 5.79 -3.13
CA MET A 196 0.33 6.71 -4.28
C MET A 196 -0.90 6.55 -5.19
N HIS A 197 -1.33 5.32 -5.45
CA HIS A 197 -2.49 5.08 -6.31
C HIS A 197 -3.81 5.52 -5.65
N ILE A 198 -3.98 5.29 -4.34
CA ILE A 198 -5.13 5.80 -3.58
C ILE A 198 -5.14 7.33 -3.59
N ALA A 199 -3.97 7.96 -3.39
CA ALA A 199 -3.86 9.42 -3.43
C ALA A 199 -4.18 9.97 -4.83
N ALA A 200 -3.67 9.36 -5.90
CA ALA A 200 -3.96 9.73 -7.28
C ALA A 200 -5.44 9.55 -7.62
N LEU A 201 -6.03 8.42 -7.22
CA LEU A 201 -7.45 8.13 -7.42
C LEU A 201 -8.34 9.18 -6.74
N THR A 202 -8.03 9.51 -5.48
CA THR A 202 -8.77 10.52 -4.71
C THR A 202 -8.55 11.93 -5.28
N PHE A 203 -7.33 12.24 -5.72
CA PHE A 203 -7.03 13.50 -6.40
C PHE A 203 -7.86 13.68 -7.68
N LEU A 204 -8.05 12.61 -8.44
CA LEU A 204 -8.89 12.63 -9.67
C LEU A 204 -10.40 12.64 -9.38
N GLY A 205 -10.79 12.56 -8.10
CA GLY A 205 -12.21 12.61 -7.71
C GLY A 205 -12.92 11.23 -7.67
N PHE A 206 -12.21 10.14 -7.88
CA PHE A 206 -12.74 8.77 -7.84
C PHE A 206 -12.40 8.02 -6.54
N GLY A 207 -11.89 8.74 -5.54
CA GLY A 207 -11.47 8.17 -4.26
C GLY A 207 -12.56 8.18 -3.20
N LEU A 208 -12.13 8.23 -1.93
CA LEU A 208 -12.99 8.28 -0.77
C LEU A 208 -13.92 9.50 -0.80
N GLU A 209 -15.07 9.35 -0.17
CA GLU A 209 -16.02 10.44 0.01
C GLU A 209 -15.38 11.67 0.64
N PRO A 210 -15.80 12.90 0.27
CA PRO A 210 -15.26 14.15 0.82
C PRO A 210 -15.39 14.29 2.34
N SER A 211 -16.29 13.51 2.96
CA SER A 211 -16.45 13.42 4.42
C SER A 211 -15.25 12.80 5.12
N GLN A 212 -14.49 11.96 4.41
CA GLN A 212 -13.29 11.31 4.95
C GLN A 212 -12.03 12.05 4.48
N PRO A 213 -11.27 12.69 5.38
CA PRO A 213 -10.07 13.39 4.99
C PRO A 213 -9.02 12.40 4.47
N THR A 214 -8.50 12.65 3.25
CA THR A 214 -7.38 11.94 2.65
C THR A 214 -6.39 12.94 2.07
N LEU A 215 -5.11 12.56 2.01
CA LEU A 215 -4.09 13.45 1.44
C LEU A 215 -4.37 13.77 -0.04
N GLY A 216 -4.84 12.79 -0.82
CA GLY A 216 -5.24 13.01 -2.21
C GLY A 216 -6.46 13.92 -2.34
N GLY A 217 -7.45 13.80 -1.44
CA GLY A 217 -8.62 14.67 -1.39
C GLY A 217 -8.26 16.11 -1.04
N MET A 218 -7.36 16.30 -0.07
CA MET A 218 -6.85 17.65 0.26
C MET A 218 -6.12 18.29 -0.93
N LEU A 219 -5.32 17.51 -1.67
CA LEU A 219 -4.67 17.99 -2.89
C LEU A 219 -5.70 18.35 -3.98
N SER A 220 -6.75 17.55 -4.17
CA SER A 220 -7.83 17.84 -5.11
C SER A 220 -8.59 19.12 -4.75
N GLU A 221 -8.94 19.28 -3.47
CA GLU A 221 -9.59 20.50 -2.97
C GLU A 221 -8.69 21.74 -3.17
N SER A 222 -7.39 21.61 -2.89
CA SER A 222 -6.43 22.72 -2.99
C SER A 222 -6.27 23.26 -4.40
N ASN A 223 -6.51 22.45 -5.43
CA ASN A 223 -6.30 22.84 -6.83
C ASN A 223 -7.08 24.11 -7.20
N ARG A 224 -8.28 24.31 -6.62
CA ARG A 224 -9.11 25.52 -6.83
C ARG A 224 -8.51 26.78 -6.20
N TYR A 225 -7.73 26.61 -5.13
CA TYR A 225 -7.18 27.71 -4.32
C TYR A 225 -5.73 28.05 -4.68
N LEU A 226 -5.01 27.14 -5.34
CA LEU A 226 -3.62 27.35 -5.76
C LEU A 226 -3.50 28.57 -6.70
N MET A 227 -4.44 28.70 -7.66
CA MET A 227 -4.46 29.83 -8.60
C MET A 227 -4.78 31.17 -7.93
N LEU A 228 -5.35 31.14 -6.73
CA LEU A 228 -5.64 32.32 -5.90
C LEU A 228 -4.47 32.66 -4.95
N GLY A 229 -3.34 31.92 -5.02
CA GLY A 229 -2.16 32.17 -4.21
C GLY A 229 -2.10 31.42 -2.88
N TYR A 230 -3.08 30.56 -2.55
CA TYR A 230 -3.10 29.79 -1.30
C TYR A 230 -2.32 28.49 -1.43
N TRP A 231 -1.03 28.62 -1.70
CA TRP A 231 -0.12 27.51 -2.03
C TRP A 231 0.05 26.46 -0.90
N TRP A 232 -0.11 26.88 0.36
CA TRP A 232 0.04 25.98 1.52
C TRP A 232 -0.99 24.87 1.58
N LEU A 233 -2.20 25.10 1.02
CA LEU A 233 -3.27 24.10 0.99
C LEU A 233 -2.91 22.84 0.22
N GLY A 234 -2.07 22.97 -0.83
CA GLY A 234 -1.63 21.83 -1.65
C GLY A 234 -0.20 21.41 -1.37
N LEU A 235 0.73 22.39 -1.24
CA LEU A 235 2.15 22.09 -1.11
C LEU A 235 2.44 21.28 0.16
N LEU A 236 1.91 21.69 1.31
CA LEU A 236 2.24 21.06 2.58
C LEU A 236 1.69 19.63 2.72
N PRO A 237 0.40 19.32 2.42
CA PRO A 237 -0.07 17.94 2.36
C PRO A 237 0.65 17.09 1.30
N GLY A 238 0.99 17.69 0.14
CA GLY A 238 1.74 17.03 -0.92
C GLY A 238 3.15 16.64 -0.50
N VAL A 239 3.89 17.53 0.14
CA VAL A 239 5.21 17.23 0.71
C VAL A 239 5.11 16.13 1.75
N LEU A 240 4.11 16.15 2.62
CA LEU A 240 3.89 15.10 3.62
C LEU A 240 3.66 13.73 2.96
N LEU A 241 2.85 13.68 1.91
CA LEU A 241 2.61 12.46 1.14
C LEU A 241 3.92 11.93 0.52
N ILE A 242 4.68 12.79 -0.13
CA ILE A 242 5.96 12.41 -0.76
C ILE A 242 6.95 11.90 0.28
N LEU A 243 7.10 12.58 1.41
CA LEU A 243 8.01 12.17 2.49
C LEU A 243 7.67 10.77 3.01
N ILE A 244 6.40 10.50 3.29
CA ILE A 244 5.97 9.18 3.77
C ILE A 244 6.23 8.08 2.75
N VAL A 245 5.88 8.31 1.48
CA VAL A 245 6.12 7.35 0.40
C VAL A 245 7.63 7.08 0.25
N LEU A 246 8.47 8.10 0.31
CA LEU A 246 9.93 7.95 0.23
C LEU A 246 10.52 7.18 1.43
N ILE A 247 10.06 7.46 2.64
CA ILE A 247 10.48 6.73 3.85
C ILE A 247 10.12 5.26 3.72
N LEU A 248 8.88 4.95 3.35
CA LEU A 248 8.41 3.57 3.19
C LEU A 248 9.13 2.85 2.05
N ALA A 249 9.37 3.52 0.92
CA ALA A 249 10.09 2.95 -0.22
C ALA A 249 11.57 2.68 0.11
N LYS A 250 12.24 3.56 0.86
CA LYS A 250 13.60 3.32 1.35
C LYS A 250 13.64 2.15 2.33
N ALA A 251 12.69 2.10 3.26
CA ALA A 251 12.56 1.02 4.21
C ALA A 251 12.39 -0.34 3.51
N GLY A 252 11.48 -0.42 2.53
CA GLY A 252 11.25 -1.64 1.75
C GLY A 252 12.50 -2.11 1.00
N ARG A 253 13.21 -1.19 0.32
CA ARG A 253 14.46 -1.52 -0.40
C ARG A 253 15.56 -2.02 0.51
N ALA A 254 15.73 -1.41 1.68
CA ALA A 254 16.72 -1.86 2.66
C ALA A 254 16.47 -3.29 3.13
N MET A 255 15.19 -3.68 3.27
CA MET A 255 14.82 -5.07 3.60
C MET A 255 15.17 -6.04 2.47
N THR A 256 14.85 -5.70 1.24
CA THR A 256 15.14 -6.57 0.08
C THR A 256 16.64 -6.85 -0.04
N GLN A 257 17.49 -5.83 0.07
CA GLN A 257 18.95 -5.99 -0.04
C GLN A 257 19.51 -6.92 1.03
N GLN A 258 18.98 -6.90 2.23
CA GLN A 258 19.44 -7.77 3.30
C GLN A 258 19.05 -9.24 3.09
N VAL A 259 17.83 -9.50 2.59
CA VAL A 259 17.37 -10.88 2.35
C VAL A 259 18.12 -11.53 1.19
N THR A 260 18.42 -10.78 0.13
CA THR A 260 19.19 -11.29 -1.01
C THR A 260 20.64 -11.60 -0.64
N HIS A 261 21.24 -10.89 0.32
CA HIS A 261 22.59 -11.18 0.80
C HIS A 261 22.65 -12.52 1.57
N TYR A 262 21.61 -12.86 2.32
CA TYR A 262 21.52 -14.13 3.05
C TYR A 262 21.23 -15.36 2.17
N ALA A 263 20.62 -15.14 1.02
CA ALA A 263 20.35 -16.24 0.10
C ALA A 263 21.60 -16.64 -0.72
N ASN A 264 22.64 -15.80 -0.72
CA ASN A 264 23.88 -16.02 -1.47
C ASN A 264 25.05 -16.52 -0.57
N ASP A 265 24.93 -16.44 0.76
CA ASP A 265 25.84 -17.04 1.75
C ASP A 265 25.31 -18.42 2.21
#